data_9c6d0bb9152f4c4263a3a98d4f06161e
#
_entry.id   9c6d0bb9152f4c4263a3a98d4f06161e
#
_cell.length_a   1.000
_cell.length_b   1.000
_cell.length_c   1.000
_cell.angle_alpha   90.00
_cell.angle_beta   90.00
_cell.angle_gamma   90.00
#
_symmetry.space_group_name_H-M   'P 1'
#
loop_
_entity.id
_entity.type
_entity.pdbx_description
1 polymer ?
#
loop_
_entity_poly.entity_id
_entity_poly.type
_entity_poly.pdbx_seq_one_letter_code
_entity_poly.pdbx_strand_id
1 'polypeptide(L)'
;MAEQTELKYDIYQPFGPSVLKTTLPRSFINLLNAEADRILHDEKLSKEHDWSHNLAGNVKKEVAIDQNKIPNFPEFMITMAKQYYKHTIEKDPIEGSKVGFRVWVVSQYAGDFNPMHIHDANLSGVAFLKIPPGFDAEYAKEDHHPTAGCLEFLGSIPNHFARHSYIAKPQVGDFYLFPSWLTHQVYPFRSEGERRSLAFNIHFTMDKPIKGVNV
;
A
#
# COMPACT_ATOMS: atom_id res chain seq x y z
N MET A 1 -19.87 2.77 26.66
CA MET A 1 -20.04 3.06 25.22
C MET A 1 -18.64 3.28 24.68
N ALA A 2 -18.16 2.42 23.78
CA ALA A 2 -16.88 2.61 23.14
C ALA A 2 -16.96 3.87 22.26
N GLU A 3 -16.05 4.81 22.47
CA GLU A 3 -15.91 6.01 21.67
C GLU A 3 -15.56 5.56 20.24
N GLN A 4 -16.49 5.72 19.31
CA GLN A 4 -16.22 5.50 17.91
C GLN A 4 -15.23 6.57 17.47
N THR A 5 -13.95 6.21 17.42
CA THR A 5 -12.92 7.08 16.85
C THR A 5 -13.24 7.27 15.38
N GLU A 6 -13.68 8.46 15.00
CA GLU A 6 -13.92 8.81 13.60
C GLU A 6 -12.59 8.72 12.84
N LEU A 7 -12.50 7.78 11.90
CA LEU A 7 -11.32 7.62 11.07
C LEU A 7 -11.22 8.80 10.10
N LYS A 8 -10.16 9.59 10.23
CA LYS A 8 -9.85 10.66 9.29
C LYS A 8 -9.12 10.07 8.09
N TYR A 9 -9.58 10.37 6.90
CA TYR A 9 -8.95 9.96 5.64
C TYR A 9 -9.08 11.07 4.61
N ASP A 10 -8.11 11.11 3.70
CA ASP A 10 -8.14 11.99 2.54
C ASP A 10 -8.15 11.15 1.26
N ILE A 11 -8.95 11.56 0.28
CA ILE A 11 -8.95 10.98 -1.05
C ILE A 11 -8.35 11.98 -2.01
N TYR A 12 -7.24 11.60 -2.61
CA TYR A 12 -6.54 12.44 -3.58
C TYR A 12 -6.86 11.98 -5.00
N GLN A 13 -7.13 12.95 -5.85
CA GLN A 13 -7.28 12.75 -7.28
C GLN A 13 -6.26 13.63 -8.02
N PRO A 14 -4.95 13.30 -7.92
CA PRO A 14 -3.90 14.12 -8.51
C PRO A 14 -3.87 14.07 -10.04
N PHE A 15 -4.51 13.08 -10.60
CA PHE A 15 -4.74 12.84 -12.04
C PHE A 15 -6.05 12.05 -12.18
N GLY A 16 -6.32 11.33 -13.27
CA GLY A 16 -7.59 10.63 -13.48
C GLY A 16 -8.04 9.68 -12.33
N PRO A 17 -7.24 8.68 -11.90
CA PRO A 17 -7.62 7.81 -10.79
C PRO A 17 -7.46 8.50 -9.43
N SER A 18 -8.37 8.19 -8.51
CA SER A 18 -8.26 8.65 -7.11
C SER A 18 -7.27 7.79 -6.33
N VAL A 19 -6.60 8.42 -5.36
CA VAL A 19 -5.78 7.75 -4.35
C VAL A 19 -6.30 8.15 -2.98
N LEU A 20 -6.78 7.16 -2.20
CA LEU A 20 -7.16 7.40 -0.80
C LEU A 20 -5.91 7.38 0.06
N LYS A 21 -5.78 8.36 0.94
CA LYS A 21 -4.76 8.40 1.99
C LYS A 21 -5.43 8.50 3.34
N THR A 22 -4.98 7.68 4.30
CA THR A 22 -5.34 7.79 5.72
C THR A 22 -4.14 7.45 6.59
N THR A 23 -4.29 7.60 7.90
CA THR A 23 -3.28 7.16 8.87
C THR A 23 -3.73 5.85 9.52
N LEU A 24 -2.90 4.82 9.40
CA LEU A 24 -3.13 3.54 10.05
C LEU A 24 -3.04 3.70 11.58
N PRO A 25 -4.03 3.25 12.35
CA PRO A 25 -3.99 3.30 13.80
C PRO A 25 -2.72 2.65 14.38
N ARG A 26 -2.15 3.26 15.41
CA ARG A 26 -0.89 2.80 16.04
C ARG A 26 -0.96 1.35 16.50
N SER A 27 -2.13 0.90 16.95
CA SER A 27 -2.37 -0.49 17.34
C SER A 27 -2.12 -1.46 16.19
N PHE A 28 -2.62 -1.14 14.99
CA PHE A 28 -2.36 -1.98 13.80
C PHE A 28 -0.88 -1.97 13.41
N ILE A 29 -0.21 -0.81 13.46
CA ILE A 29 1.23 -0.73 13.17
C ILE A 29 2.02 -1.66 14.09
N ASN A 30 1.70 -1.64 15.39
CA ASN A 30 2.37 -2.50 16.37
C ASN A 30 2.10 -3.99 16.12
N LEU A 31 0.85 -4.39 15.89
CA LEU A 31 0.47 -5.78 15.64
C LEU A 31 1.07 -6.31 14.34
N LEU A 32 1.03 -5.52 13.27
CA LEU A 32 1.61 -5.88 11.98
C LEU A 32 3.13 -6.01 12.05
N ASN A 33 3.81 -5.11 12.77
CA ASN A 33 5.25 -5.23 13.00
C ASN A 33 5.58 -6.46 13.84
N ALA A 34 4.83 -6.76 14.90
CA ALA A 34 5.04 -7.93 15.73
C ALA A 34 4.88 -9.22 14.93
N GLU A 35 3.84 -9.35 14.09
CA GLU A 35 3.64 -10.52 13.25
C GLU A 35 4.74 -10.64 12.17
N ALA A 36 5.12 -9.52 11.54
CA ALA A 36 6.23 -9.50 10.59
C ALA A 36 7.54 -9.93 11.24
N ASP A 37 7.87 -9.39 12.42
CA ASP A 37 9.08 -9.78 13.16
C ASP A 37 9.06 -11.26 13.54
N ARG A 38 7.91 -11.79 13.97
CA ARG A 38 7.74 -13.23 14.28
C ARG A 38 8.07 -14.12 13.09
N ILE A 39 7.62 -13.73 11.89
CA ILE A 39 7.87 -14.51 10.66
C ILE A 39 9.32 -14.32 10.20
N LEU A 40 9.82 -13.09 10.16
CA LEU A 40 11.13 -12.77 9.60
C LEU A 40 12.30 -13.29 10.45
N HIS A 41 12.13 -13.43 11.78
CA HIS A 41 13.16 -13.94 12.69
C HIS A 41 13.17 -15.48 12.84
N ASP A 42 12.17 -16.17 12.31
CA ASP A 42 12.12 -17.62 12.27
C ASP A 42 12.40 -18.10 10.83
N GLU A 43 13.52 -18.81 10.64
CA GLU A 43 13.95 -19.26 9.31
C GLU A 43 12.92 -20.19 8.64
N LYS A 44 12.24 -21.04 9.41
CA LYS A 44 11.22 -21.95 8.90
C LYS A 44 9.99 -21.17 8.46
N LEU A 45 9.47 -20.29 9.33
CA LEU A 45 8.32 -19.45 9.02
C LEU A 45 8.61 -18.51 7.85
N SER A 46 9.81 -17.93 7.80
CA SER A 46 10.21 -17.05 6.70
C SER A 46 10.19 -17.78 5.35
N LYS A 47 10.59 -19.04 5.30
CA LYS A 47 10.49 -19.89 4.09
C LYS A 47 9.05 -20.29 3.78
N GLU A 48 8.25 -20.64 4.79
CA GLU A 48 6.84 -21.02 4.59
C GLU A 48 5.97 -19.84 4.11
N HIS A 49 6.31 -18.63 4.52
CA HIS A 49 5.59 -17.40 4.17
C HIS A 49 6.25 -16.61 3.03
N ASP A 50 7.30 -17.14 2.40
CA ASP A 50 8.01 -16.43 1.34
C ASP A 50 7.08 -16.05 0.18
N TRP A 51 7.02 -14.76 -0.11
CA TRP A 51 6.19 -14.17 -1.16
C TRP A 51 7.02 -13.56 -2.29
N SER A 52 8.35 -13.52 -2.16
CA SER A 52 9.29 -12.81 -3.04
C SER A 52 9.20 -13.23 -4.52
N HIS A 53 8.84 -14.49 -4.77
CA HIS A 53 8.70 -15.03 -6.14
C HIS A 53 7.48 -14.51 -6.91
N ASN A 54 6.55 -13.81 -6.24
CA ASN A 54 5.34 -13.26 -6.87
C ASN A 54 5.51 -11.82 -7.34
N LEU A 55 6.64 -11.18 -7.05
CA LEU A 55 6.79 -9.74 -7.21
C LEU A 55 7.97 -9.39 -8.12
N ALA A 56 7.79 -8.34 -8.91
CA ALA A 56 8.89 -7.72 -9.64
C ALA A 56 9.68 -6.82 -8.69
N GLY A 57 11.00 -6.96 -8.66
CA GLY A 57 11.85 -6.05 -7.90
C GLY A 57 13.15 -6.69 -7.44
N ASN A 58 14.01 -5.85 -6.87
CA ASN A 58 15.19 -6.28 -6.16
C ASN A 58 14.94 -6.11 -4.66
N VAL A 59 14.07 -6.95 -4.12
CA VAL A 59 13.71 -6.97 -2.70
C VAL A 59 14.04 -8.33 -2.13
N LYS A 60 14.82 -8.36 -1.05
CA LYS A 60 15.37 -9.61 -0.51
C LYS A 60 14.39 -10.36 0.38
N LYS A 61 13.44 -9.67 0.98
CA LYS A 61 12.52 -10.29 1.95
C LYS A 61 11.10 -9.77 1.79
N GLU A 62 10.24 -10.63 1.33
CA GLU A 62 8.81 -10.42 1.25
C GLU A 62 8.09 -11.64 1.84
N VAL A 63 7.22 -11.40 2.81
CA VAL A 63 6.54 -12.48 3.54
C VAL A 63 5.04 -12.24 3.60
N ALA A 64 4.27 -13.29 3.28
CA ALA A 64 2.82 -13.26 3.38
C ALA A 64 2.37 -13.13 4.85
N ILE A 65 1.35 -12.31 5.08
CA ILE A 65 0.72 -12.10 6.38
C ILE A 65 -0.71 -12.64 6.33
N ASP A 66 -1.08 -13.44 7.30
CA ASP A 66 -2.49 -13.78 7.53
C ASP A 66 -3.18 -12.61 8.25
N GLN A 67 -3.92 -11.80 7.48
CA GLN A 67 -4.63 -10.63 8.01
C GLN A 67 -5.66 -10.98 9.09
N ASN A 68 -6.15 -12.22 9.14
CA ASN A 68 -7.11 -12.65 10.14
C ASN A 68 -6.48 -12.80 11.55
N LYS A 69 -5.16 -12.87 11.62
CA LYS A 69 -4.42 -12.84 12.90
C LYS A 69 -4.29 -11.43 13.48
N ILE A 70 -4.65 -10.41 12.72
CA ILE A 70 -4.63 -9.00 13.16
C ILE A 70 -6.08 -8.60 13.47
N PRO A 71 -6.49 -8.52 14.74
CA PRO A 71 -7.87 -8.24 15.12
C PRO A 71 -8.41 -6.96 14.50
N ASN A 72 -9.60 -7.02 13.89
CA ASN A 72 -10.32 -5.94 13.22
C ASN A 72 -9.61 -5.32 11.99
N PHE A 73 -8.49 -5.88 11.54
CA PHE A 73 -7.78 -5.35 10.37
C PHE A 73 -8.50 -5.65 9.05
N PRO A 74 -9.09 -6.84 8.82
CA PRO A 74 -9.94 -7.09 7.65
C PRO A 74 -11.12 -6.12 7.56
N GLU A 75 -11.79 -5.83 8.67
CA GLU A 75 -12.91 -4.89 8.75
C GLU A 75 -12.46 -3.45 8.44
N PHE A 76 -11.28 -3.06 8.91
CA PHE A 76 -10.67 -1.78 8.56
C PHE A 76 -10.42 -1.68 7.05
N MET A 77 -9.82 -2.69 6.43
CA MET A 77 -9.57 -2.71 4.99
C MET A 77 -10.87 -2.64 4.17
N ILE A 78 -11.89 -3.38 4.58
CA ILE A 78 -13.23 -3.34 3.95
C ILE A 78 -13.83 -1.94 4.09
N THR A 79 -13.73 -1.32 5.25
CA THR A 79 -14.25 0.03 5.49
C THR A 79 -13.57 1.03 4.57
N MET A 80 -12.24 1.00 4.45
CA MET A 80 -11.51 1.89 3.54
C MET A 80 -11.87 1.65 2.07
N ALA A 81 -12.05 0.41 1.66
CA ALA A 81 -12.49 0.08 0.31
C ALA A 81 -13.91 0.61 0.02
N LYS A 82 -14.85 0.47 0.97
CA LYS A 82 -16.20 1.03 0.84
C LYS A 82 -16.18 2.56 0.70
N GLN A 83 -15.38 3.26 1.52
CA GLN A 83 -15.23 4.70 1.42
C GLN A 83 -14.62 5.12 0.08
N TYR A 84 -13.62 4.38 -0.41
CA TYR A 84 -13.03 4.61 -1.72
C TYR A 84 -14.09 4.52 -2.84
N TYR A 85 -14.88 3.44 -2.87
CA TYR A 85 -15.91 3.26 -3.87
C TYR A 85 -17.04 4.27 -3.78
N LYS A 86 -17.50 4.58 -2.57
CA LYS A 86 -18.51 5.62 -2.36
C LYS A 86 -18.10 6.97 -2.93
N HIS A 87 -16.81 7.30 -2.80
CA HIS A 87 -16.27 8.55 -3.33
C HIS A 87 -16.08 8.52 -4.86
N THR A 88 -15.63 7.39 -5.41
CA THR A 88 -15.20 7.33 -6.82
C THR A 88 -16.33 6.98 -7.80
N ILE A 89 -17.27 6.14 -7.40
CA ILE A 89 -18.33 5.65 -8.28
C ILE A 89 -19.75 5.75 -7.67
N GLU A 90 -19.87 6.38 -6.50
CA GLU A 90 -21.14 6.58 -5.77
C GLU A 90 -21.95 5.30 -5.49
N LYS A 91 -21.28 4.15 -5.51
CA LYS A 91 -21.87 2.83 -5.28
C LYS A 91 -21.05 2.07 -4.25
N ASP A 92 -21.69 1.10 -3.59
CA ASP A 92 -21.02 0.10 -2.76
C ASP A 92 -21.01 -1.26 -3.48
N PRO A 93 -19.99 -1.55 -4.32
CA PRO A 93 -19.92 -2.82 -5.04
C PRO A 93 -19.52 -3.99 -4.13
N ILE A 94 -19.16 -3.70 -2.88
CA ILE A 94 -18.74 -4.71 -1.91
C ILE A 94 -19.96 -5.32 -1.21
N GLU A 95 -21.09 -4.62 -1.20
CA GLU A 95 -22.32 -5.13 -0.59
C GLU A 95 -22.79 -6.40 -1.32
N GLY A 96 -22.88 -7.51 -0.57
CA GLY A 96 -23.24 -8.83 -1.10
C GLY A 96 -22.11 -9.58 -1.82
N SER A 97 -20.95 -8.97 -2.01
CA SER A 97 -19.80 -9.58 -2.67
C SER A 97 -18.92 -10.38 -1.71
N LYS A 98 -18.27 -11.42 -2.24
CA LYS A 98 -17.19 -12.09 -1.51
C LYS A 98 -15.92 -11.23 -1.62
N VAL A 99 -15.34 -10.90 -0.48
CA VAL A 99 -14.11 -10.12 -0.40
C VAL A 99 -12.95 -11.04 -0.03
N GLY A 100 -11.90 -11.02 -0.84
CA GLY A 100 -10.65 -11.72 -0.59
C GLY A 100 -9.49 -10.73 -0.44
N PHE A 101 -8.51 -11.10 0.37
CA PHE A 101 -7.31 -10.30 0.58
C PHE A 101 -6.06 -11.12 0.26
N ARG A 102 -5.05 -10.45 -0.30
CA ARG A 102 -3.66 -10.89 -0.30
C ARG A 102 -2.86 -9.83 0.41
N VAL A 103 -2.17 -10.18 1.48
CA VAL A 103 -1.44 -9.24 2.34
C VAL A 103 -0.03 -9.76 2.55
N TRP A 104 0.97 -8.91 2.34
CA TRP A 104 2.36 -9.26 2.56
C TRP A 104 3.17 -8.06 3.08
N VAL A 105 4.24 -8.36 3.76
CA VAL A 105 5.21 -7.37 4.20
C VAL A 105 6.38 -7.35 3.25
N VAL A 106 6.83 -6.15 2.90
CA VAL A 106 7.99 -5.87 2.07
C VAL A 106 9.04 -5.22 2.98
N SER A 107 10.16 -5.92 3.20
CA SER A 107 11.32 -5.42 3.94
C SER A 107 12.42 -5.04 2.98
N GLN A 108 12.59 -3.73 2.79
CA GLN A 108 13.58 -3.14 1.90
C GLN A 108 14.74 -2.55 2.69
N TYR A 109 15.92 -2.68 2.13
CA TYR A 109 17.18 -2.13 2.63
C TYR A 109 17.84 -1.24 1.59
N ALA A 110 18.97 -0.61 1.92
CA ALA A 110 19.69 0.25 1.00
C ALA A 110 19.93 -0.43 -0.36
N GLY A 111 19.53 0.24 -1.44
CA GLY A 111 19.59 -0.25 -2.81
C GLY A 111 18.41 -1.10 -3.29
N ASP A 112 17.53 -1.55 -2.40
CA ASP A 112 16.33 -2.28 -2.80
C ASP A 112 15.28 -1.34 -3.42
N PHE A 113 14.56 -1.83 -4.43
CA PHE A 113 13.52 -1.07 -5.14
C PHE A 113 12.47 -2.00 -5.74
N ASN A 114 11.28 -1.46 -5.99
CA ASN A 114 10.28 -2.12 -6.83
C ASN A 114 10.17 -1.34 -8.14
N PRO A 115 10.41 -1.99 -9.30
CA PRO A 115 10.24 -1.34 -10.60
C PRO A 115 8.78 -1.00 -10.85
N MET A 116 8.54 -0.26 -11.90
CA MET A 116 7.22 0.09 -12.39
C MET A 116 6.38 -1.16 -12.65
N HIS A 117 5.21 -1.27 -12.00
CA HIS A 117 4.31 -2.43 -12.10
C HIS A 117 2.85 -2.06 -11.79
N ILE A 118 1.98 -3.02 -12.01
CA ILE A 118 0.56 -3.03 -11.64
C ILE A 118 0.23 -4.35 -10.93
N HIS A 119 -0.97 -4.46 -10.37
CA HIS A 119 -1.44 -5.70 -9.75
C HIS A 119 -2.71 -6.22 -10.41
N ASP A 120 -2.91 -7.54 -10.32
CA ASP A 120 -4.15 -8.21 -10.72
C ASP A 120 -5.09 -8.30 -9.50
N ALA A 121 -5.87 -7.24 -9.29
CA ALA A 121 -6.85 -7.11 -8.20
C ALA A 121 -7.89 -6.04 -8.56
N ASN A 122 -8.82 -5.74 -7.66
CA ASN A 122 -9.71 -4.58 -7.81
C ASN A 122 -9.07 -3.32 -7.22
N LEU A 123 -8.57 -3.44 -6.00
CA LEU A 123 -7.81 -2.38 -5.33
C LEU A 123 -6.48 -2.92 -4.81
N SER A 124 -5.49 -2.06 -4.78
CA SER A 124 -4.20 -2.30 -4.14
C SER A 124 -3.92 -1.22 -3.12
N GLY A 125 -3.07 -1.52 -2.16
CA GLY A 125 -2.67 -0.52 -1.20
C GLY A 125 -1.34 -0.82 -0.53
N VAL A 126 -0.85 0.17 0.18
CA VAL A 126 0.39 0.11 0.94
C VAL A 126 0.24 0.87 2.25
N ALA A 127 0.85 0.36 3.32
CA ALA A 127 1.01 1.08 4.58
C ALA A 127 2.47 1.04 5.03
N PHE A 128 3.00 2.16 5.53
CA PHE A 128 4.39 2.21 5.98
C PHE A 128 4.48 1.89 7.47
N LEU A 129 5.23 0.83 7.81
CA LEU A 129 5.35 0.30 9.17
C LEU A 129 6.66 0.69 9.86
N LYS A 130 7.76 0.79 9.09
CA LYS A 130 9.08 1.26 9.55
C LYS A 130 9.75 2.11 8.48
N ILE A 131 10.55 3.07 8.90
CA ILE A 131 11.36 3.93 8.04
C ILE A 131 12.75 4.05 8.65
N PRO A 132 13.83 3.97 7.85
CA PRO A 132 15.19 4.10 8.35
C PRO A 132 15.42 5.45 9.05
N PRO A 133 16.18 5.51 10.16
CA PRO A 133 16.41 6.74 10.90
C PRO A 133 17.08 7.87 10.06
N GLY A 134 17.91 7.52 9.09
CA GLY A 134 18.60 8.48 8.21
C GLY A 134 17.79 9.00 7.02
N PHE A 135 16.55 8.55 6.87
CA PHE A 135 15.76 8.78 5.68
C PHE A 135 15.45 10.26 5.41
N ASP A 136 15.12 11.02 6.45
CA ASP A 136 14.84 12.46 6.30
C ASP A 136 16.07 13.25 5.85
N ALA A 137 17.24 12.90 6.36
CA ALA A 137 18.51 13.54 5.96
C ALA A 137 18.87 13.19 4.49
N GLU A 138 18.57 11.98 4.05
CA GLU A 138 18.78 11.58 2.66
C GLU A 138 17.82 12.32 1.72
N TYR A 139 16.56 12.44 2.11
CA TYR A 139 15.55 13.14 1.33
C TYR A 139 15.78 14.65 1.25
N ALA A 140 16.40 15.23 2.29
CA ALA A 140 16.70 16.66 2.37
C ALA A 140 17.96 17.08 1.57
N LYS A 141 18.72 16.13 0.99
CA LYS A 141 19.86 16.48 0.13
C LYS A 141 19.33 17.24 -1.07
N GLU A 142 20.10 18.28 -1.45
CA GLU A 142 19.87 19.03 -2.69
C GLU A 142 20.16 18.10 -3.88
N ASP A 143 19.12 17.38 -4.30
CA ASP A 143 19.14 16.57 -5.51
C ASP A 143 18.02 17.08 -6.42
N HIS A 144 18.16 16.89 -7.73
CA HIS A 144 17.17 17.34 -8.70
C HIS A 144 15.79 16.74 -8.47
N HIS A 145 15.73 15.54 -7.86
CA HIS A 145 14.49 14.85 -7.51
C HIS A 145 14.69 14.05 -6.22
N PRO A 146 14.36 14.58 -5.05
CA PRO A 146 14.47 13.88 -3.78
C PRO A 146 13.40 12.78 -3.68
N THR A 147 13.67 11.62 -4.29
CA THR A 147 12.73 10.49 -4.41
C THR A 147 13.15 9.26 -3.62
N ALA A 148 14.28 9.33 -2.87
CA ALA A 148 14.81 8.19 -2.13
C ALA A 148 13.73 7.47 -1.31
N GLY A 149 13.51 6.17 -1.60
CA GLY A 149 12.51 5.32 -0.97
C GLY A 149 11.05 5.76 -1.11
N CYS A 150 10.76 6.76 -1.95
CA CYS A 150 9.40 7.20 -2.20
C CYS A 150 8.60 6.19 -3.02
N LEU A 151 7.29 6.20 -2.81
CA LEU A 151 6.33 5.57 -3.69
C LEU A 151 5.89 6.59 -4.74
N GLU A 152 5.96 6.24 -6.01
CA GLU A 152 5.46 7.06 -7.10
C GLU A 152 4.32 6.36 -7.82
N PHE A 153 3.24 7.10 -8.05
CA PHE A 153 2.12 6.71 -8.90
C PHE A 153 2.22 7.44 -10.24
N LEU A 154 1.95 6.71 -11.32
CA LEU A 154 2.03 7.20 -12.69
C LEU A 154 0.64 7.12 -13.33
N GLY A 155 0.01 8.27 -13.54
CA GLY A 155 -1.40 8.32 -13.96
C GLY A 155 -1.62 8.59 -15.45
N SER A 156 -0.65 9.16 -16.14
CA SER A 156 -0.79 9.53 -17.56
C SER A 156 0.55 9.78 -18.23
N ILE A 157 0.52 10.02 -19.54
CA ILE A 157 1.67 10.50 -20.30
C ILE A 157 1.95 11.97 -19.90
N PRO A 158 3.23 12.37 -19.72
CA PRO A 158 3.60 13.76 -19.46
C PRO A 158 2.99 14.71 -20.50
N ASN A 159 2.29 15.72 -20.02
CA ASN A 159 1.69 16.75 -20.88
C ASN A 159 1.75 18.12 -20.21
N HIS A 160 1.67 19.19 -21.00
CA HIS A 160 1.64 20.56 -20.49
C HIS A 160 0.42 20.76 -19.58
N PHE A 161 0.65 21.42 -18.42
CA PHE A 161 -0.39 21.78 -17.45
C PHE A 161 -1.12 20.61 -16.78
N ALA A 162 -0.64 19.35 -16.96
CA ALA A 162 -1.21 18.17 -16.32
C ALA A 162 -0.17 17.47 -15.43
N ARG A 163 -0.60 17.03 -14.25
CA ARG A 163 0.23 16.15 -13.43
C ARG A 163 0.16 14.74 -14.01
N HIS A 164 1.31 14.16 -14.31
CA HIS A 164 1.43 12.78 -14.80
C HIS A 164 1.88 11.81 -13.71
N SER A 165 2.45 12.32 -12.62
CA SER A 165 2.88 11.50 -11.50
C SER A 165 2.56 12.14 -10.14
N TYR A 166 2.51 11.29 -9.11
CA TYR A 166 2.37 11.69 -7.72
C TYR A 166 3.38 10.93 -6.87
N ILE A 167 4.28 11.65 -6.23
CA ILE A 167 5.33 11.09 -5.38
C ILE A 167 4.91 11.22 -3.92
N ALA A 168 4.79 10.07 -3.24
CA ALA A 168 4.46 9.98 -1.84
C ALA A 168 5.74 9.68 -1.03
N LYS A 169 6.22 10.67 -0.26
CA LYS A 169 7.27 10.45 0.74
C LYS A 169 6.71 9.58 1.86
N PRO A 170 7.29 8.41 2.16
CA PRO A 170 6.77 7.53 3.18
C PRO A 170 6.91 8.11 4.58
N GLN A 171 5.85 7.99 5.38
CA GLN A 171 5.83 8.26 6.81
C GLN A 171 5.22 7.07 7.52
N VAL A 172 5.73 6.73 8.71
CA VAL A 172 5.17 5.60 9.50
C VAL A 172 3.70 5.89 9.82
N GLY A 173 2.85 4.96 9.42
CA GLY A 173 1.40 5.06 9.57
C GLY A 173 0.67 5.55 8.32
N ASP A 174 1.34 6.14 7.34
CA ASP A 174 0.66 6.43 6.07
C ASP A 174 0.10 5.16 5.45
N PHE A 175 -1.18 5.20 5.08
CA PHE A 175 -1.91 4.13 4.42
C PHE A 175 -2.50 4.68 3.12
N TYR A 176 -2.20 4.03 2.00
CA TYR A 176 -2.70 4.38 0.68
C TYR A 176 -3.54 3.25 0.11
N LEU A 177 -4.64 3.60 -0.57
CA LEU A 177 -5.48 2.67 -1.32
C LEU A 177 -5.78 3.26 -2.70
N PHE A 178 -5.64 2.45 -3.74
CA PHE A 178 -5.71 2.89 -5.14
C PHE A 178 -6.17 1.75 -6.05
N PRO A 179 -6.60 2.04 -7.31
CA PRO A 179 -6.94 1.01 -8.27
C PRO A 179 -5.72 0.14 -8.57
N SER A 180 -5.89 -1.18 -8.61
CA SER A 180 -4.78 -2.10 -8.81
C SER A 180 -4.04 -1.93 -10.14
N TRP A 181 -4.74 -1.42 -11.17
CA TRP A 181 -4.16 -1.11 -12.48
C TRP A 181 -3.33 0.19 -12.50
N LEU A 182 -3.39 1.01 -11.43
CA LEU A 182 -2.60 2.23 -11.36
C LEU A 182 -1.12 1.89 -11.27
N THR A 183 -0.38 2.24 -12.31
CA THR A 183 1.06 1.99 -12.40
C THR A 183 1.78 2.73 -11.27
N HIS A 184 2.67 2.02 -10.58
CA HIS A 184 3.45 2.59 -9.49
C HIS A 184 4.81 1.93 -9.37
N GLN A 185 5.72 2.61 -8.67
CA GLN A 185 7.08 2.14 -8.38
C GLN A 185 7.56 2.61 -7.02
N VAL A 186 8.60 1.96 -6.50
CA VAL A 186 9.29 2.37 -5.27
C VAL A 186 10.75 2.61 -5.60
N TYR A 187 11.21 3.82 -5.32
CA TYR A 187 12.60 4.21 -5.52
C TYR A 187 13.54 3.57 -4.50
N PRO A 188 14.78 3.28 -4.90
CA PRO A 188 15.81 2.86 -3.95
C PRO A 188 16.17 4.01 -2.99
N PHE A 189 16.78 3.65 -1.87
CA PHE A 189 17.35 4.58 -0.90
C PHE A 189 18.74 4.10 -0.44
N ARG A 190 19.47 4.92 0.30
CA ARG A 190 20.86 4.64 0.72
C ARG A 190 21.01 4.57 2.23
N SER A 191 20.06 5.11 2.98
CA SER A 191 20.08 5.11 4.44
C SER A 191 20.14 3.70 5.00
N GLU A 192 20.94 3.50 6.05
CA GLU A 192 21.00 2.23 6.75
C GLU A 192 19.72 1.99 7.54
N GLY A 193 19.28 0.72 7.58
CA GLY A 193 18.09 0.27 8.29
C GLY A 193 17.01 -0.25 7.38
N GLU A 194 15.91 -0.69 8.00
CA GLU A 194 14.78 -1.31 7.32
C GLU A 194 13.71 -0.27 6.98
N ARG A 195 13.33 -0.18 5.70
CA ARG A 195 12.06 0.39 5.25
C ARG A 195 11.07 -0.76 5.13
N ARG A 196 10.11 -0.81 6.03
CA ARG A 196 9.06 -1.85 6.03
C ARG A 196 7.73 -1.26 5.59
N SER A 197 7.13 -1.87 4.59
CA SER A 197 5.76 -1.60 4.20
C SER A 197 4.91 -2.86 4.24
N LEU A 198 3.63 -2.71 4.57
CA LEU A 198 2.59 -3.69 4.30
C LEU A 198 2.04 -3.37 2.93
N ALA A 199 2.08 -4.33 2.01
CA ALA A 199 1.39 -4.26 0.74
C ALA A 199 0.19 -5.21 0.75
N PHE A 200 -0.87 -4.86 0.03
CA PHE A 200 -2.06 -5.68 -0.01
C PHE A 200 -2.85 -5.48 -1.29
N ASN A 201 -3.57 -6.53 -1.67
CA ASN A 201 -4.55 -6.53 -2.75
C ASN A 201 -5.92 -6.91 -2.19
N ILE A 202 -6.96 -6.23 -2.67
CA ILE A 202 -8.36 -6.54 -2.35
C ILE A 202 -9.03 -7.02 -3.62
N HIS A 203 -9.59 -8.22 -3.54
CA HIS A 203 -10.41 -8.83 -4.59
C HIS A 203 -11.85 -8.91 -4.11
N PHE A 204 -12.78 -8.53 -4.95
CA PHE A 204 -14.21 -8.79 -4.72
C PHE A 204 -14.87 -9.19 -6.02
N THR A 205 -15.82 -10.11 -5.90
CA THR A 205 -16.61 -10.57 -7.02
C THR A 205 -17.86 -9.71 -7.09
N MET A 206 -17.98 -8.94 -8.15
CA MET A 206 -19.22 -8.21 -8.42
C MET A 206 -20.21 -9.14 -9.10
N ASP A 207 -21.38 -9.33 -8.50
CA ASP A 207 -22.45 -10.15 -9.11
C ASP A 207 -23.00 -9.54 -10.41
N LYS A 208 -22.72 -8.27 -10.66
CA LYS A 208 -23.10 -7.58 -11.92
C LYS A 208 -22.01 -6.56 -12.31
N PRO A 209 -21.64 -6.47 -13.60
CA PRO A 209 -20.73 -5.43 -14.06
C PRO A 209 -21.31 -4.04 -13.77
N ILE A 210 -20.46 -3.11 -13.35
CA ILE A 210 -20.85 -1.72 -13.12
C ILE A 210 -21.25 -1.14 -14.48
N LYS A 211 -22.52 -0.76 -14.65
CA LYS A 211 -22.99 -0.10 -15.88
C LYS A 211 -22.19 1.20 -16.07
N GLY A 212 -21.51 1.30 -17.21
CA GLY A 212 -20.77 2.51 -17.61
C GLY A 212 -19.27 2.47 -17.38
N VAL A 213 -18.71 1.37 -16.86
CA VAL A 213 -17.27 1.12 -16.89
C VAL A 213 -17.00 0.03 -17.92
N ASN A 214 -16.50 0.40 -19.08
CA ASN A 214 -15.95 -0.56 -20.04
C ASN A 214 -14.60 -1.03 -19.46
N VAL A 215 -14.53 -2.29 -19.08
CA VAL A 215 -13.28 -2.96 -18.69
C VAL A 215 -12.61 -3.45 -19.96
#